data_15416816e3ceda0db718695cfa7e6437
#
_entry.id   15416816e3ceda0db718695cfa7e6437
#
_cell.length_a   1.000
_cell.length_b   1.000
_cell.length_c   1.000
_cell.angle_alpha   90.00
_cell.angle_beta   90.00
_cell.angle_gamma   90.00
#
_symmetry.space_group_name_H-M   'P 1'
#
loop_
_entity.id
_entity.type
_entity.pdbx_description
1 polymer ?
#
loop_
_entity_poly.entity_id
_entity_poly.type
_entity_poly.pdbx_seq_one_letter_code
_entity_poly.pdbx_strand_id
1 'polypeptide(L)'
;IRKIQLYVTSKWAKKTASQVRKLTGADVVINASLFITSTWKPCCCVKAAGKVLSNDGYTYRGLAWNNKNNHLTEALSTEMGKWDNFLSCVMLFHDGKALSLSCTPDVARSAGRTAVIGTRDGAVHLWCVAEGKANQTPKQLQSTIKAKYPTVVWALMLDGGGSVQLSQEGDEYIYSTRRVHNYLCFWRADIEPKGVKPMGIHCQSYSLKKQGKLYLSKHFQ
;
A
#
# COMPACT_ATOMS: atom_id res chain seq x y z
N ILE A 1 -4.62 -12.66 -6.40
CA ILE A 1 -3.48 -12.63 -5.46
C ILE A 1 -3.46 -13.98 -4.72
N ARG A 2 -2.32 -14.69 -4.72
CA ARG A 2 -2.15 -15.99 -4.04
C ARG A 2 -1.91 -15.80 -2.54
N LYS A 3 -1.13 -14.78 -2.18
CA LYS A 3 -0.76 -14.50 -0.78
C LYS A 3 -0.55 -13.01 -0.56
N ILE A 4 -0.94 -12.54 0.61
CA ILE A 4 -0.67 -11.18 1.10
C ILE A 4 -0.06 -11.32 2.50
N GLN A 5 0.99 -10.55 2.77
CA GLN A 5 1.63 -10.53 4.07
C GLN A 5 2.00 -9.10 4.46
N LEU A 6 1.73 -8.72 5.70
CA LEU A 6 2.32 -7.55 6.31
C LEU A 6 3.66 -7.96 6.94
N TYR A 7 4.77 -7.62 6.28
CA TYR A 7 6.11 -7.88 6.77
C TYR A 7 6.55 -6.76 7.71
N VAL A 8 6.93 -7.11 8.93
CA VAL A 8 7.31 -6.15 9.97
C VAL A 8 8.82 -6.19 10.18
N THR A 9 9.45 -5.03 10.16
CA THR A 9 10.88 -4.86 10.46
C THR A 9 11.06 -4.47 11.93
N SER A 10 12.20 -4.80 12.51
CA SER A 10 12.59 -4.29 13.82
C SER A 10 13.45 -3.04 13.71
N LYS A 11 13.53 -2.27 14.78
CA LYS A 11 14.43 -1.09 14.87
C LYS A 11 15.90 -1.44 14.61
N TRP A 12 16.29 -2.67 14.92
CA TRP A 12 17.67 -3.17 14.80
C TRP A 12 17.95 -3.89 13.48
N ALA A 13 16.91 -4.37 12.81
CA ALA A 13 16.99 -5.10 11.54
C ALA A 13 16.15 -4.42 10.45
N LYS A 14 16.39 -3.12 10.25
CA LYS A 14 15.71 -2.29 9.26
C LYS A 14 16.04 -2.74 7.83
N LYS A 15 15.04 -2.72 6.96
CA LYS A 15 15.18 -3.17 5.57
C LYS A 15 14.54 -2.19 4.59
N THR A 16 14.93 -2.27 3.32
CA THR A 16 14.21 -1.65 2.19
C THR A 16 13.19 -2.63 1.60
N ALA A 17 12.29 -2.14 0.74
CA ALA A 17 11.35 -2.98 -0.01
C ALA A 17 12.08 -4.08 -0.81
N SER A 18 13.17 -3.74 -1.48
CA SER A 18 13.98 -4.69 -2.24
C SER A 18 14.59 -5.80 -1.36
N GLN A 19 15.10 -5.43 -0.18
CA GLN A 19 15.62 -6.41 0.78
C GLN A 19 14.52 -7.32 1.31
N VAL A 20 13.33 -6.76 1.63
CA VAL A 20 12.17 -7.55 2.06
C VAL A 20 11.73 -8.48 0.94
N ARG A 21 11.66 -8.01 -0.30
CA ARG A 21 11.29 -8.84 -1.45
C ARG A 21 12.23 -10.04 -1.61
N LYS A 22 13.55 -9.80 -1.57
CA LYS A 22 14.55 -10.87 -1.65
C LYS A 22 14.40 -11.91 -0.52
N LEU A 23 14.10 -11.46 0.69
CA LEU A 23 13.95 -12.34 1.85
C LEU A 23 12.66 -13.16 1.83
N THR A 24 11.58 -12.58 1.32
CA THR A 24 10.25 -13.20 1.36
C THR A 24 9.91 -13.98 0.11
N GLY A 25 10.61 -13.71 -1.00
CA GLY A 25 10.25 -14.24 -2.32
C GLY A 25 8.94 -13.65 -2.86
N ALA A 26 8.51 -12.48 -2.36
CA ALA A 26 7.31 -11.82 -2.86
C ALA A 26 7.53 -11.28 -4.28
N ASP A 27 6.49 -11.30 -5.10
CA ASP A 27 6.55 -10.72 -6.45
C ASP A 27 6.55 -9.20 -6.40
N VAL A 28 5.80 -8.62 -5.46
CA VAL A 28 5.69 -7.18 -5.27
C VAL A 28 5.75 -6.82 -3.79
N VAL A 29 6.51 -5.79 -3.45
CA VAL A 29 6.62 -5.22 -2.10
C VAL A 29 6.49 -3.71 -2.17
N ILE A 30 5.59 -3.15 -1.35
CA ILE A 30 5.43 -1.70 -1.16
C ILE A 30 5.56 -1.35 0.32
N ASN A 31 5.92 -0.10 0.63
CA ASN A 31 5.82 0.42 2.00
C ASN A 31 4.36 0.40 2.48
N ALA A 32 4.15 0.31 3.80
CA ALA A 32 2.79 0.21 4.34
C ALA A 32 2.44 1.35 5.31
N SER A 33 2.19 1.09 6.60
CA SER A 33 1.63 2.10 7.51
C SER A 33 2.59 3.24 7.82
N LEU A 34 2.02 4.39 8.18
CA LEU A 34 2.73 5.44 8.91
C LEU A 34 3.36 4.88 10.19
N PHE A 35 4.50 5.44 10.60
CA PHE A 35 5.18 5.02 11.82
C PHE A 35 5.99 6.17 12.43
N ILE A 36 6.22 6.08 13.73
CA ILE A 36 7.04 7.04 14.48
C ILE A 36 8.50 6.57 14.39
N THR A 37 9.34 7.33 13.72
CA THR A 37 10.73 6.95 13.45
C THR A 37 11.58 6.79 14.71
N SER A 38 11.33 7.60 15.75
CA SER A 38 12.07 7.55 17.03
C SER A 38 11.77 6.29 17.83
N THR A 39 10.52 5.88 17.89
CA THR A 39 10.07 4.70 18.66
C THR A 39 10.00 3.43 17.84
N TRP A 40 10.01 3.53 16.51
CA TRP A 40 9.81 2.43 15.58
C TRP A 40 8.48 1.71 15.82
N LYS A 41 7.41 2.48 16.08
CA LYS A 41 6.05 1.97 16.26
C LYS A 41 5.15 2.45 15.11
N PRO A 42 4.26 1.61 14.58
CA PRO A 42 3.28 2.05 13.60
C PRO A 42 2.28 3.00 14.25
N CYS A 43 1.77 3.94 13.45
CA CYS A 43 0.65 4.80 13.82
C CYS A 43 -0.68 4.10 13.54
N CYS A 44 -1.76 4.59 14.14
CA CYS A 44 -3.11 4.08 13.97
C CYS A 44 -3.24 2.61 14.43
N CYS A 45 -4.11 1.83 13.79
CA CYS A 45 -4.33 0.43 14.14
C CYS A 45 -3.66 -0.49 13.12
N VAL A 46 -2.76 -1.35 13.62
CA VAL A 46 -2.02 -2.32 12.79
C VAL A 46 -1.97 -3.67 13.48
N LYS A 47 -2.35 -4.73 12.76
CA LYS A 47 -2.25 -6.13 13.20
C LYS A 47 -1.58 -6.95 12.11
N ALA A 48 -0.64 -7.80 12.47
CA ALA A 48 0.07 -8.69 11.56
C ALA A 48 0.11 -10.11 12.11
N ALA A 49 -0.32 -11.08 11.30
CA ALA A 49 -0.33 -12.50 11.63
C ALA A 49 -0.89 -12.79 13.05
N GLY A 50 -2.04 -12.21 13.36
CA GLY A 50 -2.71 -12.36 14.65
C GLY A 50 -2.21 -11.44 15.77
N LYS A 51 -1.03 -10.81 15.64
CA LYS A 51 -0.43 -9.94 16.67
C LYS A 51 -0.79 -8.47 16.42
N VAL A 52 -1.39 -7.81 17.42
CA VAL A 52 -1.62 -6.36 17.41
C VAL A 52 -0.28 -5.65 17.63
N LEU A 53 0.10 -4.79 16.69
CA LEU A 53 1.33 -4.01 16.73
C LEU A 53 1.09 -2.58 17.21
N SER A 54 -0.08 -2.04 16.90
CA SER A 54 -0.55 -0.73 17.35
C SER A 54 -2.07 -0.71 17.42
N ASN A 55 -2.58 -0.06 18.46
CA ASN A 55 -3.98 0.30 18.63
C ASN A 55 -3.99 1.54 19.55
N ASP A 56 -4.35 2.68 19.00
CA ASP A 56 -4.38 3.95 19.73
C ASP A 56 -5.76 4.28 20.34
N GLY A 57 -6.70 3.34 20.23
CA GLY A 57 -8.05 3.47 20.79
C GLY A 57 -9.04 4.22 19.91
N TYR A 58 -8.62 4.81 18.80
CA TYR A 58 -9.54 5.44 17.86
C TYR A 58 -10.08 4.43 16.85
N THR A 59 -11.27 4.73 16.31
CA THR A 59 -11.88 3.92 15.26
C THR A 59 -11.38 4.36 13.89
N TYR A 60 -10.71 3.46 13.19
CA TYR A 60 -10.23 3.66 11.83
C TYR A 60 -10.90 2.70 10.86
N ARG A 61 -11.09 3.15 9.62
CA ARG A 61 -11.26 2.26 8.48
C ARG A 61 -9.89 1.84 7.98
N GLY A 62 -9.78 0.59 7.57
CA GLY A 62 -8.54 0.03 7.07
C GLY A 62 -8.79 -1.16 6.16
N LEU A 63 -7.73 -1.82 5.77
CA LEU A 63 -7.76 -3.08 5.04
C LEU A 63 -7.54 -4.24 5.99
N ALA A 64 -8.33 -5.28 5.84
CA ALA A 64 -8.26 -6.51 6.61
C ALA A 64 -8.19 -7.74 5.69
N TRP A 65 -7.53 -8.78 6.15
CA TRP A 65 -7.49 -10.08 5.45
C TRP A 65 -7.10 -11.20 6.40
N ASN A 66 -7.51 -12.41 6.05
CA ASN A 66 -7.08 -13.63 6.72
C ASN A 66 -6.07 -14.38 5.86
N ASN A 67 -5.08 -15.00 6.49
CA ASN A 67 -4.00 -15.72 5.82
C ASN A 67 -4.51 -16.93 5.00
N LYS A 68 -5.70 -17.42 5.33
CA LYS A 68 -6.31 -18.58 4.65
C LYS A 68 -6.80 -18.23 3.23
N ASN A 69 -7.43 -17.07 3.04
CA ASN A 69 -8.05 -16.70 1.76
C ASN A 69 -7.36 -15.53 1.04
N ASN A 70 -6.52 -14.78 1.75
CA ASN A 70 -5.76 -13.65 1.19
C ASN A 70 -6.63 -12.62 0.41
N HIS A 71 -7.89 -12.46 0.80
CA HIS A 71 -8.80 -11.51 0.22
C HIS A 71 -8.76 -10.19 1.00
N LEU A 72 -8.34 -9.11 0.33
CA LEU A 72 -8.36 -7.77 0.91
C LEU A 72 -9.80 -7.25 0.95
N THR A 73 -10.22 -6.84 2.12
CA THR A 73 -11.51 -6.18 2.33
C THR A 73 -11.34 -4.94 3.20
N GLU A 74 -12.26 -4.01 3.08
CA GLU A 74 -12.37 -2.91 4.02
C GLU A 74 -13.02 -3.39 5.32
N ALA A 75 -12.50 -2.92 6.46
CA ALA A 75 -13.06 -3.19 7.78
C ALA A 75 -12.82 -2.02 8.74
N LEU A 76 -13.52 -2.01 9.87
CA LEU A 76 -13.27 -1.10 10.97
C LEU A 76 -12.23 -1.69 11.94
N SER A 77 -11.43 -0.86 12.58
CA SER A 77 -10.45 -1.29 13.59
C SER A 77 -11.12 -1.95 14.80
N THR A 78 -12.38 -1.64 15.11
CA THR A 78 -13.18 -2.31 16.13
C THR A 78 -13.45 -3.79 15.80
N GLU A 79 -13.34 -4.17 14.53
CA GLU A 79 -13.47 -5.55 14.05
C GLU A 79 -12.12 -6.27 13.88
N MET A 80 -11.02 -5.61 14.24
CA MET A 80 -9.66 -6.14 14.05
C MET A 80 -9.47 -7.53 14.72
N GLY A 81 -10.25 -7.85 15.73
CA GLY A 81 -10.26 -9.17 16.37
C GLY A 81 -10.60 -10.31 15.43
N LYS A 82 -11.46 -10.09 14.43
CA LYS A 82 -11.95 -11.10 13.47
C LYS A 82 -10.94 -11.46 12.37
N TRP A 83 -9.84 -10.70 12.24
CA TRP A 83 -8.91 -10.78 11.13
C TRP A 83 -7.51 -11.20 11.59
N ASP A 84 -6.78 -11.94 10.77
CA ASP A 84 -5.37 -12.23 11.03
C ASP A 84 -4.50 -10.98 10.84
N ASN A 85 -4.87 -10.12 9.89
CA ASN A 85 -4.16 -8.91 9.56
C ASN A 85 -5.14 -7.74 9.44
N PHE A 86 -4.67 -6.58 9.87
CA PHE A 86 -5.38 -5.30 9.72
C PHE A 86 -4.37 -4.18 9.53
N LEU A 87 -4.67 -3.27 8.63
CA LEU A 87 -3.82 -2.14 8.31
C LEU A 87 -4.69 -0.90 8.11
N SER A 88 -4.62 0.05 9.04
CA SER A 88 -5.19 1.38 8.84
C SER A 88 -4.13 2.43 8.53
N CYS A 89 -4.55 3.47 7.84
CA CYS A 89 -3.80 4.69 7.58
C CYS A 89 -4.83 5.79 7.22
N VAL A 90 -4.82 6.33 5.99
CA VAL A 90 -5.81 7.32 5.57
C VAL A 90 -6.74 6.71 4.53
N MET A 91 -7.97 6.41 4.92
CA MET A 91 -8.98 5.92 3.98
C MET A 91 -9.45 7.06 3.09
N LEU A 92 -9.29 6.91 1.79
CA LEU A 92 -9.67 7.89 0.77
C LEU A 92 -11.08 7.64 0.22
N PHE A 93 -11.45 6.38 0.03
CA PHE A 93 -12.75 5.96 -0.48
C PHE A 93 -13.34 4.85 0.37
N HIS A 94 -14.65 4.91 0.55
CA HIS A 94 -15.49 3.90 1.19
C HIS A 94 -16.77 3.76 0.40
N ASP A 95 -17.14 2.53 0.05
CA ASP A 95 -18.35 2.23 -0.72
C ASP A 95 -18.49 3.12 -1.98
N GLY A 96 -17.39 3.31 -2.70
CA GLY A 96 -17.33 4.11 -3.92
C GLY A 96 -17.40 5.62 -3.72
N LYS A 97 -17.57 6.09 -2.47
CA LYS A 97 -17.67 7.51 -2.10
C LYS A 97 -16.34 8.03 -1.58
N ALA A 98 -15.98 9.22 -2.03
CA ALA A 98 -14.83 9.94 -1.49
C ALA A 98 -15.13 10.38 -0.05
N LEU A 99 -14.19 10.10 0.87
CA LEU A 99 -14.33 10.50 2.26
C LEU A 99 -13.83 11.93 2.48
N SER A 100 -14.38 12.61 3.48
CA SER A 100 -13.78 13.83 4.02
C SER A 100 -12.47 13.47 4.73
N LEU A 101 -11.40 14.20 4.40
CA LEU A 101 -10.06 13.91 4.89
C LEU A 101 -9.70 14.84 6.04
N SER A 102 -9.42 14.26 7.20
CA SER A 102 -8.80 14.94 8.33
C SER A 102 -7.42 14.35 8.55
N CYS A 103 -6.38 15.11 8.20
CA CYS A 103 -5.00 14.68 8.29
C CYS A 103 -4.18 15.70 9.08
N THR A 104 -3.17 15.23 9.81
CA THR A 104 -2.17 16.14 10.40
C THR A 104 -1.45 16.91 9.28
N PRO A 105 -0.86 18.09 9.56
CA PRO A 105 -0.17 18.90 8.56
C PRO A 105 0.89 18.11 7.77
N ASP A 106 1.65 17.26 8.45
CA ASP A 106 2.69 16.43 7.82
C ASP A 106 2.13 15.44 6.80
N VAL A 107 0.94 14.88 7.07
CA VAL A 107 0.26 13.95 6.16
C VAL A 107 -0.48 14.72 5.06
N ALA A 108 -1.02 15.89 5.36
CA ALA A 108 -1.80 16.72 4.43
C ALA A 108 -0.94 17.38 3.33
N ARG A 109 0.38 17.54 3.57
CA ARG A 109 1.29 18.20 2.60
C ARG A 109 1.34 17.48 1.26
N SER A 110 1.80 18.18 0.23
CA SER A 110 2.13 17.57 -1.07
C SER A 110 3.38 16.71 -0.92
N ALA A 111 3.31 15.43 -1.28
CA ALA A 111 4.38 14.45 -1.09
C ALA A 111 4.24 13.29 -2.07
N GLY A 112 5.27 12.44 -2.19
CA GLY A 112 5.15 11.13 -2.79
C GLY A 112 4.06 10.31 -2.10
N ARG A 113 3.38 9.42 -2.81
CA ARG A 113 2.20 8.69 -2.29
C ARG A 113 2.24 7.21 -2.61
N THR A 114 1.79 6.44 -1.64
CA THR A 114 1.48 5.01 -1.81
C THR A 114 0.02 4.80 -1.45
N ALA A 115 -0.72 4.03 -2.26
CA ALA A 115 -2.08 3.62 -1.93
C ALA A 115 -2.40 2.22 -2.47
N VAL A 116 -3.35 1.56 -1.81
CA VAL A 116 -3.97 0.32 -2.27
C VAL A 116 -5.43 0.62 -2.58
N ILE A 117 -5.89 0.18 -3.75
CA ILE A 117 -7.19 0.57 -4.31
C ILE A 117 -7.94 -0.70 -4.71
N GLY A 118 -9.17 -0.85 -4.25
CA GLY A 118 -10.08 -1.89 -4.71
C GLY A 118 -11.16 -1.33 -5.61
N THR A 119 -11.43 -2.02 -6.72
CA THR A 119 -12.45 -1.65 -7.68
C THR A 119 -13.63 -2.63 -7.65
N ARG A 120 -14.79 -2.19 -8.16
CA ARG A 120 -16.06 -2.96 -8.10
C ARG A 120 -15.97 -4.33 -8.76
N ASP A 121 -15.07 -4.48 -9.68
CA ASP A 121 -14.80 -5.74 -10.35
C ASP A 121 -13.92 -6.71 -9.55
N GLY A 122 -13.57 -6.35 -8.30
CA GLY A 122 -12.74 -7.14 -7.40
C GLY A 122 -11.23 -7.01 -7.65
N ALA A 123 -10.80 -6.16 -8.61
CA ALA A 123 -9.38 -5.94 -8.82
C ALA A 123 -8.76 -5.10 -7.69
N VAL A 124 -7.49 -5.39 -7.38
CA VAL A 124 -6.67 -4.61 -6.45
C VAL A 124 -5.57 -3.93 -7.23
N HIS A 125 -5.46 -2.61 -7.07
CA HIS A 125 -4.44 -1.79 -7.73
C HIS A 125 -3.51 -1.18 -6.70
N LEU A 126 -2.24 -1.05 -7.06
CA LEU A 126 -1.23 -0.35 -6.27
C LEU A 126 -0.89 0.97 -6.94
N TRP A 127 -0.92 2.04 -6.16
CA TRP A 127 -0.52 3.38 -6.58
C TRP A 127 0.74 3.76 -5.84
N CYS A 128 1.82 4.03 -6.56
CA CYS A 128 3.08 4.47 -5.97
C CYS A 128 3.67 5.62 -6.80
N VAL A 129 3.90 6.75 -6.15
CA VAL A 129 4.54 7.94 -6.73
C VAL A 129 5.70 8.33 -5.84
N ALA A 130 6.92 8.32 -6.40
CA ALA A 130 8.12 8.66 -5.67
C ALA A 130 8.10 10.12 -5.18
N GLU A 131 8.71 10.36 -4.00
CA GLU A 131 8.90 11.71 -3.47
C GLU A 131 9.68 12.59 -4.47
N GLY A 132 9.22 13.84 -4.65
CA GLY A 132 9.86 14.81 -5.55
C GLY A 132 9.55 14.61 -7.05
N LYS A 133 8.67 13.68 -7.42
CA LYS A 133 8.30 13.43 -8.82
C LYS A 133 6.94 14.04 -9.18
N ALA A 134 5.86 13.45 -8.76
CA ALA A 134 4.51 13.97 -8.96
C ALA A 134 3.82 14.05 -7.60
N ASN A 135 4.37 14.85 -6.70
CA ASN A 135 3.87 14.99 -5.33
C ASN A 135 2.40 15.41 -5.33
N GLN A 136 1.63 14.82 -4.45
CA GLN A 136 0.20 15.05 -4.31
C GLN A 136 -0.18 15.24 -2.84
N THR A 137 -1.13 16.14 -2.59
CA THR A 137 -1.87 16.12 -1.33
C THR A 137 -2.81 14.91 -1.31
N PRO A 138 -3.31 14.47 -0.13
CA PRO A 138 -4.30 13.38 -0.07
C PRO A 138 -5.55 13.67 -0.92
N LYS A 139 -6.00 14.93 -0.97
CA LYS A 139 -7.16 15.33 -1.78
C LYS A 139 -6.89 15.25 -3.28
N GLN A 140 -5.69 15.64 -3.73
CA GLN A 140 -5.29 15.49 -5.12
C GLN A 140 -5.18 14.01 -5.50
N LEU A 141 -4.59 13.17 -4.63
CA LEU A 141 -4.55 11.72 -4.84
C LEU A 141 -5.95 11.13 -4.94
N GLN A 142 -6.88 11.54 -4.07
CA GLN A 142 -8.28 11.12 -4.11
C GLN A 142 -8.92 11.44 -5.46
N SER A 143 -8.76 12.67 -5.96
CA SER A 143 -9.27 13.10 -7.27
C SER A 143 -8.65 12.28 -8.41
N THR A 144 -7.34 12.06 -8.36
CA THR A 144 -6.60 11.29 -9.37
C THR A 144 -7.04 9.82 -9.39
N ILE A 145 -7.23 9.20 -8.21
CA ILE A 145 -7.73 7.83 -8.10
C ILE A 145 -9.14 7.74 -8.70
N LYS A 146 -10.03 8.69 -8.40
CA LYS A 146 -11.39 8.67 -8.95
C LYS A 146 -11.41 8.80 -10.48
N ALA A 147 -10.57 9.65 -11.03
CA ALA A 147 -10.45 9.83 -12.47
C ALA A 147 -9.91 8.58 -13.17
N LYS A 148 -8.88 7.93 -12.57
CA LYS A 148 -8.23 6.76 -13.17
C LYS A 148 -9.00 5.45 -12.92
N TYR A 149 -9.66 5.34 -11.79
CA TYR A 149 -10.43 4.17 -11.36
C TYR A 149 -11.87 4.59 -11.04
N PRO A 150 -12.72 4.86 -12.07
CA PRO A 150 -14.08 5.35 -11.86
C PRO A 150 -14.95 4.39 -11.06
N THR A 151 -14.61 3.09 -11.06
CA THR A 151 -15.30 2.02 -10.32
C THR A 151 -14.67 1.73 -8.95
N VAL A 152 -13.84 2.64 -8.41
CA VAL A 152 -13.23 2.49 -7.08
C VAL A 152 -14.31 2.25 -6.02
N VAL A 153 -14.11 1.23 -5.19
CA VAL A 153 -14.97 0.93 -4.03
C VAL A 153 -14.31 1.43 -2.76
N TRP A 154 -13.04 1.08 -2.56
CA TRP A 154 -12.25 1.53 -1.43
C TRP A 154 -10.83 1.90 -1.88
N ALA A 155 -10.21 2.83 -1.17
CA ALA A 155 -8.80 3.14 -1.36
C ALA A 155 -8.18 3.58 -0.04
N LEU A 156 -7.09 2.93 0.36
CA LEU A 156 -6.30 3.26 1.53
C LEU A 156 -4.98 3.90 1.09
N MET A 157 -4.77 5.17 1.44
CA MET A 157 -3.47 5.81 1.32
C MET A 157 -2.58 5.35 2.48
N LEU A 158 -1.38 4.93 2.15
CA LEU A 158 -0.34 4.46 3.07
C LEU A 158 0.67 5.56 3.38
N ASP A 159 1.78 5.21 4.05
CA ASP A 159 2.87 6.15 4.30
C ASP A 159 3.45 6.69 2.99
N GLY A 160 3.78 7.96 3.00
CA GLY A 160 4.20 8.72 1.82
C GLY A 160 5.57 9.38 1.98
N GLY A 161 5.82 10.38 1.13
CA GLY A 161 7.08 11.12 1.13
C GLY A 161 8.26 10.19 0.88
N GLY A 162 9.33 10.39 1.61
CA GLY A 162 10.54 9.57 1.49
C GLY A 162 10.37 8.10 1.89
N SER A 163 9.20 7.69 2.40
CA SER A 163 8.91 6.28 2.71
C SER A 163 8.44 5.50 1.50
N VAL A 164 8.03 6.18 0.41
CA VAL A 164 7.53 5.50 -0.80
C VAL A 164 8.58 4.58 -1.38
N GLN A 165 8.25 3.31 -1.49
CA GLN A 165 9.08 2.27 -2.08
C GLN A 165 8.21 1.27 -2.83
N LEU A 166 8.70 0.82 -3.97
CA LEU A 166 8.10 -0.26 -4.75
C LEU A 166 9.21 -1.14 -5.29
N SER A 167 9.22 -2.40 -4.92
CA SER A 167 10.09 -3.42 -5.48
C SER A 167 9.23 -4.52 -6.10
N GLN A 168 9.51 -4.87 -7.34
CA GLN A 168 8.86 -5.94 -8.08
C GLN A 168 9.92 -6.89 -8.64
N GLU A 169 9.54 -8.12 -8.99
CA GLU A 169 10.43 -9.07 -9.62
C GLU A 169 11.07 -8.48 -10.89
N GLY A 170 12.41 -8.55 -10.95
CA GLY A 170 13.22 -8.02 -12.05
C GLY A 170 13.65 -6.57 -11.91
N ASP A 171 12.95 -5.73 -11.13
CA ASP A 171 13.26 -4.30 -11.02
C ASP A 171 12.94 -3.69 -9.65
N GLU A 172 13.71 -2.67 -9.27
CA GLU A 172 13.40 -1.77 -8.17
C GLU A 172 12.82 -0.47 -8.75
N TYR A 173 11.48 -0.38 -8.81
CA TYR A 173 10.80 0.73 -9.48
C TYR A 173 10.87 2.05 -8.72
N ILE A 174 10.78 2.01 -7.38
CA ILE A 174 10.90 3.18 -6.52
C ILE A 174 11.82 2.84 -5.37
N TYR A 175 13.01 3.40 -5.42
CA TYR A 175 14.02 3.26 -4.37
C TYR A 175 13.92 4.41 -3.36
N SER A 176 14.11 4.08 -2.07
CA SER A 176 14.36 5.03 -1.01
C SER A 176 15.41 4.48 -0.05
N THR A 177 16.28 5.36 0.42
CA THR A 177 17.22 5.05 1.50
C THR A 177 16.53 4.95 2.85
N ARG A 178 15.32 5.51 2.98
CA ARG A 178 14.55 5.42 4.23
C ARG A 178 14.17 3.97 4.49
N ARG A 179 14.41 3.54 5.70
CA ARG A 179 13.91 2.27 6.22
C ARG A 179 12.55 2.51 6.87
N VAL A 180 11.58 1.66 6.64
CA VAL A 180 10.24 1.80 7.18
C VAL A 180 9.87 0.63 8.07
N HIS A 181 8.87 0.82 8.94
CA HIS A 181 8.48 -0.16 9.94
C HIS A 181 7.89 -1.42 9.33
N ASN A 182 7.06 -1.29 8.29
CA ASN A 182 6.40 -2.44 7.69
C ASN A 182 6.16 -2.26 6.20
N TYR A 183 5.95 -3.41 5.53
CA TYR A 183 5.75 -3.53 4.09
C TYR A 183 4.58 -4.45 3.80
N LEU A 184 3.79 -4.13 2.77
CA LEU A 184 2.86 -5.05 2.15
C LEU A 184 3.58 -5.85 1.07
N CYS A 185 3.53 -7.16 1.20
CA CYS A 185 4.11 -8.13 0.27
C CYS A 185 2.98 -8.89 -0.42
N PHE A 186 3.08 -9.02 -1.73
CA PHE A 186 2.09 -9.70 -2.57
C PHE A 186 2.75 -10.80 -3.38
N TRP A 187 2.10 -11.96 -3.47
CA TRP A 187 2.45 -13.06 -4.38
C TRP A 187 1.32 -13.24 -5.37
N ARG A 188 1.65 -13.28 -6.65
CA ARG A 188 0.68 -13.53 -7.72
C ARG A 188 0.31 -15.01 -7.75
N ALA A 189 -0.81 -15.34 -8.36
CA ALA A 189 -1.11 -16.72 -8.69
C ALA A 189 -0.26 -17.13 -9.92
N ASP A 190 0.29 -18.31 -9.90
CA ASP A 190 1.11 -18.84 -11.02
C ASP A 190 0.25 -19.15 -12.25
N ILE A 191 -1.07 -19.33 -12.03
CA ILE A 191 -2.07 -19.49 -13.08
C ILE A 191 -3.24 -18.59 -12.66
N GLU A 192 -3.66 -17.66 -13.52
CA GLU A 192 -4.87 -16.89 -13.25
C GLU A 192 -6.07 -17.85 -13.20
N PRO A 193 -6.71 -18.07 -12.05
CA PRO A 193 -7.96 -18.82 -12.04
C PRO A 193 -8.97 -18.06 -12.90
N LYS A 194 -9.68 -18.76 -13.78
CA LYS A 194 -10.74 -18.13 -14.58
C LYS A 194 -11.67 -17.33 -13.65
N GLY A 195 -11.75 -16.00 -13.85
CA GLY A 195 -12.56 -15.09 -13.07
C GLY A 195 -11.84 -14.31 -11.95
N VAL A 196 -10.55 -14.55 -11.69
CA VAL A 196 -9.74 -13.67 -10.79
C VAL A 196 -9.08 -12.59 -11.62
N LYS A 197 -9.32 -11.33 -11.26
CA LYS A 197 -8.75 -10.19 -11.96
C LYS A 197 -7.32 -9.90 -11.52
N PRO A 198 -6.44 -9.52 -12.46
CA PRO A 198 -5.03 -9.26 -12.16
C PRO A 198 -4.85 -8.07 -11.22
N MET A 199 -3.76 -8.08 -10.47
CA MET A 199 -3.33 -6.93 -9.68
C MET A 199 -2.77 -5.85 -10.62
N GLY A 200 -3.42 -4.69 -10.67
CA GLY A 200 -2.93 -3.52 -11.39
C GLY A 200 -1.87 -2.78 -10.56
N ILE A 201 -0.73 -2.46 -11.16
CA ILE A 201 0.30 -1.61 -10.55
C ILE A 201 0.40 -0.34 -11.37
N HIS A 202 0.17 0.80 -10.72
CA HIS A 202 0.45 2.11 -11.28
C HIS A 202 1.69 2.68 -10.60
N CYS A 203 2.75 2.82 -11.38
CA CYS A 203 4.00 3.43 -10.93
C CYS A 203 4.31 4.67 -11.77
N GLN A 204 4.44 5.81 -11.13
CA GLN A 204 5.03 7.01 -11.73
C GLN A 204 6.42 7.19 -11.11
N SER A 205 7.40 6.49 -11.66
CA SER A 205 8.80 6.73 -11.41
C SER A 205 9.46 7.18 -12.71
N TYR A 206 10.10 8.34 -12.72
CA TYR A 206 11.07 8.67 -13.76
C TYR A 206 12.40 8.07 -13.31
N SER A 207 12.79 6.98 -13.91
CA SER A 207 14.15 6.47 -13.77
C SER A 207 15.14 7.51 -14.31
N LEU A 208 16.03 7.98 -13.46
CA LEU A 208 17.22 8.67 -13.92
C LEU A 208 18.12 7.64 -14.60
N LYS A 209 18.15 7.70 -15.92
CA LYS A 209 19.15 7.15 -16.84
C LYS A 209 19.56 5.67 -16.68
N LYS A 210 18.85 4.79 -17.38
CA LYS A 210 19.44 3.95 -18.41
C LYS A 210 18.37 3.67 -19.46
N GLN A 211 18.64 4.20 -20.66
CA GLN A 211 17.92 3.93 -21.92
C GLN A 211 16.42 4.25 -21.95
N GLY A 212 16.05 5.46 -22.34
CA GLY A 212 14.99 5.92 -23.23
C GLY A 212 13.70 5.09 -23.44
N LYS A 213 13.20 4.33 -22.48
CA LYS A 213 11.89 3.69 -22.56
C LYS A 213 11.02 4.12 -21.40
N LEU A 214 10.06 4.96 -21.73
CA LEU A 214 8.91 5.28 -20.92
C LEU A 214 8.08 3.99 -20.77
N TYR A 215 8.08 3.38 -19.60
CA TYR A 215 7.12 2.29 -19.35
C TYR A 215 5.79 2.91 -18.93
N LEU A 216 4.99 3.24 -19.93
CA LEU A 216 3.56 3.47 -19.77
C LEU A 216 2.90 2.15 -19.36
N SER A 217 2.02 2.24 -18.36
CA SER A 217 1.19 1.17 -17.86
C SER A 217 0.89 0.08 -18.90
N LYS A 218 1.46 -1.11 -18.77
CA LYS A 218 0.88 -2.26 -19.45
C LYS A 218 -0.42 -2.59 -18.76
N HIS A 219 -1.53 -2.27 -19.41
CA HIS A 219 -2.80 -2.92 -19.16
C HIS A 219 -2.61 -4.38 -19.58
N PHE A 220 -2.58 -5.28 -18.63
CA PHE A 220 -2.86 -6.66 -18.93
C PHE A 220 -4.38 -6.76 -19.09
N GLN A 221 -4.82 -6.98 -20.32
CA GLN A 221 -6.20 -7.34 -20.65
C GLN A 221 -6.54 -8.71 -20.07
#